data_b58ce69125ce1c2ffb8ffa3252a9711a
#
_entry.id   b58ce69125ce1c2ffb8ffa3252a9711a
#
_cell.length_a   1.000
_cell.length_b   1.000
_cell.length_c   1.000
_cell.angle_alpha   90.00
_cell.angle_beta   90.00
_cell.angle_gamma   90.00
#
_symmetry.space_group_name_H-M   'P 1'
#
loop_
_entity.id
_entity.type
_entity.pdbx_description
1 polymer ?
#
loop_
_entity_poly.entity_id
_entity_poly.type
_entity_poly.pdbx_seq_one_letter_code
_entity_poly.pdbx_strand_id
1 'polypeptide(L)'
;MSERENIQIAKKQIAALNARNIDEYLSRVDESCREGMRKSLDILFAALPDVRLEIEQIRAGENFVVVHSTIKGTHKGNFAGIAATNKPVNFHACNFVELRNGKAIRMRGYADKATLFEQLGVVSPGWA
;
A
#
# COMPACT_ATOMS: atom_id res chain seq x y z
N MET A 1 -13.49 -17.71 2.26
CA MET A 1 -14.48 -16.72 1.81
C MET A 1 -14.49 -16.65 0.29
N SER A 2 -15.55 -16.13 -0.31
CA SER A 2 -15.65 -16.06 -1.76
C SER A 2 -14.71 -15.00 -2.35
N GLU A 3 -14.44 -15.11 -3.64
CA GLU A 3 -13.65 -14.09 -4.36
C GLU A 3 -14.29 -12.71 -4.22
N ARG A 4 -15.62 -12.63 -4.37
CA ARG A 4 -16.35 -11.37 -4.23
C ARG A 4 -16.19 -10.76 -2.85
N GLU A 5 -16.30 -11.57 -1.80
CA GLU A 5 -16.13 -11.10 -0.43
C GLU A 5 -14.71 -10.59 -0.19
N ASN A 6 -13.70 -11.29 -0.71
CA ASN A 6 -12.30 -10.88 -0.59
C ASN A 6 -12.03 -9.56 -1.32
N ILE A 7 -12.64 -9.37 -2.49
CA ILE A 7 -12.55 -8.10 -3.21
C ILE A 7 -13.15 -6.96 -2.39
N GLN A 8 -14.31 -7.19 -1.75
CA GLN A 8 -14.93 -6.17 -0.91
C GLN A 8 -14.09 -5.83 0.32
N ILE A 9 -13.46 -6.83 0.93
CA ILE A 9 -12.53 -6.61 2.05
C ILE A 9 -11.39 -5.68 1.61
N ALA A 10 -10.77 -5.96 0.48
CA ALA A 10 -9.68 -5.14 -0.05
C ALA A 10 -10.13 -3.70 -0.34
N LYS A 11 -11.29 -3.53 -0.95
CA LYS A 11 -11.83 -2.19 -1.22
C LYS A 11 -12.07 -1.41 0.06
N LYS A 12 -12.61 -2.05 1.09
CA LYS A 12 -12.85 -1.41 2.39
C LYS A 12 -11.55 -1.05 3.08
N GLN A 13 -10.51 -1.88 2.98
CA GLN A 13 -9.19 -1.55 3.52
C GLN A 13 -8.60 -0.31 2.86
N ILE A 14 -8.63 -0.24 1.53
CA ILE A 14 -8.09 0.91 0.80
C ILE A 14 -8.89 2.18 1.15
N ALA A 15 -10.22 2.08 1.22
CA ALA A 15 -11.05 3.20 1.62
C ALA A 15 -10.71 3.69 3.04
N ALA A 16 -10.48 2.77 3.97
CA ALA A 16 -10.09 3.09 5.34
C ALA A 16 -8.73 3.81 5.38
N LEU A 17 -7.76 3.32 4.59
CA LEU A 17 -6.44 3.95 4.49
C LEU A 17 -6.58 5.38 3.97
N ASN A 18 -7.32 5.59 2.89
CA ASN A 18 -7.54 6.90 2.30
C ASN A 18 -8.25 7.85 3.26
N ALA A 19 -9.13 7.32 4.10
CA ALA A 19 -9.83 8.10 5.12
C ALA A 19 -9.00 8.30 6.40
N ARG A 20 -7.81 7.74 6.48
CA ARG A 20 -6.94 7.73 7.69
C ARG A 20 -7.58 7.02 8.87
N ASN A 21 -8.49 6.10 8.62
CA ASN A 21 -9.12 5.27 9.64
C ASN A 21 -8.29 4.01 9.85
N ILE A 22 -7.22 4.15 10.62
CA ILE A 22 -6.23 3.08 10.80
C ILE A 22 -6.84 1.89 11.56
N ASP A 23 -7.67 2.13 12.55
CA ASP A 23 -8.31 1.05 13.31
C ASP A 23 -9.22 0.20 12.41
N GLU A 24 -9.98 0.83 11.52
CA GLU A 24 -10.80 0.11 10.54
C GLU A 24 -9.94 -0.71 9.58
N TYR A 25 -8.84 -0.14 9.10
CA TYR A 25 -7.89 -0.86 8.26
C TYR A 25 -7.36 -2.11 8.98
N LEU A 26 -6.89 -1.93 10.21
CA LEU A 26 -6.28 -3.01 10.99
C LEU A 26 -7.29 -4.06 11.45
N SER A 27 -8.58 -3.71 11.53
CA SER A 27 -9.63 -4.69 11.89
C SER A 27 -9.72 -5.84 10.89
N ARG A 28 -9.22 -5.63 9.65
CA ARG A 28 -9.19 -6.64 8.58
C ARG A 28 -7.84 -7.32 8.45
N VAL A 29 -6.95 -7.08 9.39
CA VAL A 29 -5.64 -7.71 9.47
C VAL A 29 -5.65 -8.67 10.65
N ASP A 30 -5.10 -9.87 10.46
CA ASP A 30 -4.98 -10.83 11.55
C ASP A 30 -4.21 -10.19 12.72
N GLU A 31 -4.63 -10.50 13.94
CA GLU A 31 -4.05 -9.91 15.14
C GLU A 31 -2.53 -10.05 15.20
N SER A 32 -2.02 -11.20 14.78
CA SER A 32 -0.57 -11.47 14.77
C SER A 32 0.23 -10.56 13.84
N CYS A 33 -0.43 -9.91 12.88
CA CYS A 33 0.20 -9.07 11.86
C CYS A 33 -0.04 -7.58 12.06
N ARG A 34 -0.90 -7.19 13.01
CA ARG A 34 -1.35 -5.80 13.16
C ARG A 34 -0.24 -4.83 13.51
N GLU A 35 0.65 -5.21 14.42
CA GLU A 35 1.74 -4.33 14.81
C GLU A 35 2.69 -4.02 13.65
N GLY A 36 3.08 -5.04 12.90
CA GLY A 36 3.93 -4.85 11.73
C GLY A 36 3.27 -3.99 10.66
N MET A 37 1.97 -4.19 10.45
CA MET A 37 1.21 -3.40 9.48
C MET A 37 1.08 -1.95 9.94
N ARG A 38 0.85 -1.71 11.23
CA ARG A 38 0.79 -0.35 11.79
C ARG A 38 2.10 0.39 11.54
N LYS A 39 3.23 -0.26 11.76
CA LYS A 39 4.55 0.33 11.50
C LYS A 39 4.73 0.68 10.02
N SER A 40 4.29 -0.19 9.13
CA SER A 40 4.35 0.06 7.68
C SER A 40 3.50 1.27 7.28
N LEU A 41 2.31 1.40 7.86
CA LEU A 41 1.44 2.56 7.62
C LEU A 41 2.06 3.84 8.18
N ASP A 42 2.68 3.79 9.35
CA ASP A 42 3.36 4.96 9.93
C ASP A 42 4.48 5.45 9.02
N ILE A 43 5.26 4.53 8.46
CA ILE A 43 6.33 4.87 7.52
C ILE A 43 5.74 5.53 6.27
N LEU A 44 4.68 4.96 5.72
CA LEU A 44 4.02 5.50 4.53
C LEU A 44 3.49 6.92 4.78
N PHE A 45 2.78 7.12 5.89
CA PHE A 45 2.19 8.43 6.20
C PHE A 45 3.23 9.48 6.58
N ALA A 46 4.36 9.07 7.16
CA ALA A 46 5.47 9.97 7.42
C ALA A 46 6.12 10.44 6.12
N ALA A 47 6.28 9.52 5.16
CA ALA A 47 6.90 9.82 3.87
C ALA A 47 5.98 10.64 2.96
N LEU A 48 4.72 10.26 2.90
CA LEU A 48 3.69 10.84 2.03
C LEU A 48 2.45 11.17 2.88
N PRO A 49 2.44 12.28 3.63
CA PRO A 49 1.34 12.59 4.55
C PRO A 49 -0.03 12.71 3.87
N ASP A 50 -0.03 13.13 2.62
CA ASP A 50 -1.23 13.29 1.79
C ASP A 50 -1.49 12.08 0.89
N VAL A 51 -0.89 10.94 1.17
CA VAL A 51 -0.99 9.75 0.32
C VAL A 51 -2.43 9.35 0.07
N ARG A 52 -2.70 9.00 -1.18
CA ARG A 52 -3.96 8.44 -1.62
C ARG A 52 -3.68 7.28 -2.57
N LEU A 53 -4.36 6.16 -2.32
CA LEU A 53 -4.31 4.99 -3.18
C LEU A 53 -5.55 4.96 -4.06
N GLU A 54 -5.35 4.80 -5.36
CA GLU A 54 -6.43 4.60 -6.32
C GLU A 54 -6.36 3.18 -6.85
N ILE A 55 -7.45 2.43 -6.71
CA ILE A 55 -7.51 1.05 -7.19
C ILE A 55 -7.64 1.05 -8.70
N GLU A 56 -6.69 0.39 -9.38
CA GLU A 56 -6.74 0.16 -10.82
C GLU A 56 -7.42 -1.17 -11.13
N GLN A 57 -7.02 -2.22 -10.42
CA GLN A 57 -7.51 -3.58 -10.63
C GLN A 57 -7.46 -4.38 -9.37
N ILE A 58 -8.47 -5.23 -9.14
CA ILE A 58 -8.45 -6.23 -8.07
C ILE A 58 -8.77 -7.58 -8.68
N ARG A 59 -7.99 -8.59 -8.30
CA ARG A 59 -8.25 -9.99 -8.63
C ARG A 59 -8.18 -10.80 -7.34
N ALA A 60 -9.02 -11.80 -7.20
CA ALA A 60 -9.08 -12.57 -5.97
C ALA A 60 -9.35 -14.05 -6.23
N GLY A 61 -8.94 -14.87 -5.29
CA GLY A 61 -9.34 -16.25 -5.12
C GLY A 61 -10.01 -16.42 -3.77
N GLU A 62 -10.19 -17.64 -3.33
CA GLU A 62 -10.85 -17.95 -2.06
C GLU A 62 -10.02 -17.51 -0.84
N ASN A 63 -8.71 -17.49 -0.97
CA ASN A 63 -7.80 -17.19 0.14
C ASN A 63 -6.73 -16.15 -0.20
N PHE A 64 -6.94 -15.36 -1.26
CA PHE A 64 -6.01 -14.29 -1.62
C PHE A 64 -6.73 -13.17 -2.36
N VAL A 65 -6.08 -12.02 -2.37
CA VAL A 65 -6.48 -10.89 -3.23
C VAL A 65 -5.22 -10.19 -3.72
N VAL A 66 -5.26 -9.78 -4.99
CA VAL A 66 -4.20 -8.97 -5.60
C VAL A 66 -4.79 -7.61 -5.91
N VAL A 67 -4.15 -6.56 -5.41
CA VAL A 67 -4.60 -5.18 -5.61
C VAL A 67 -3.53 -4.43 -6.39
N HIS A 68 -3.87 -4.01 -7.60
CA HIS A 68 -3.06 -3.09 -8.40
C HIS A 68 -3.60 -1.68 -8.16
N SER A 69 -2.75 -0.80 -7.68
CA SER A 69 -3.14 0.57 -7.34
C SER A 69 -2.13 1.59 -7.83
N THR A 70 -2.58 2.83 -7.92
CA THR A 70 -1.73 4.00 -8.11
C THR A 70 -1.57 4.69 -6.78
N ILE A 71 -0.33 4.98 -6.39
CA ILE A 71 0.01 5.70 -5.17
C ILE A 71 0.33 7.14 -5.54
N LYS A 72 -0.41 8.08 -4.97
CA LYS A 72 -0.24 9.52 -5.19
C LYS A 72 0.04 10.21 -3.88
N GLY A 73 0.91 11.19 -3.90
CA GLY A 73 1.21 11.97 -2.72
C GLY A 73 2.34 12.96 -2.95
N THR A 74 2.77 13.60 -1.87
CA THR A 74 3.90 14.54 -1.87
C THR A 74 4.97 14.03 -0.94
N HIS A 75 6.20 13.95 -1.43
CA HIS A 75 7.35 13.42 -0.70
C HIS A 75 7.84 14.41 0.36
N LYS A 76 7.27 14.34 1.55
CA LYS A 76 7.56 15.27 2.66
C LYS A 76 8.34 14.65 3.81
N GLY A 77 8.64 13.37 3.76
CA GLY A 77 9.45 12.67 4.75
C GLY A 77 10.37 11.66 4.09
N ASN A 78 11.31 11.11 4.86
CA ASN A 78 12.23 10.11 4.33
C ASN A 78 11.44 8.93 3.75
N PHE A 79 11.80 8.52 2.54
CA PHE A 79 11.17 7.40 1.86
C PHE A 79 12.23 6.61 1.09
N ALA A 80 12.33 5.32 1.37
CA ALA A 80 13.32 4.44 0.76
C ALA A 80 14.76 4.97 0.90
N GLY A 81 15.08 5.64 2.01
CA GLY A 81 16.39 6.23 2.26
C GLY A 81 16.60 7.60 1.61
N ILE A 82 15.58 8.13 0.94
CA ILE A 82 15.66 9.43 0.26
C ILE A 82 15.04 10.50 1.15
N ALA A 83 15.82 11.53 1.48
CA ALA A 83 15.33 12.67 2.26
C ALA A 83 14.23 13.43 1.50
N ALA A 84 13.33 14.09 2.23
CA ALA A 84 12.20 14.80 1.67
C ALA A 84 12.60 15.75 0.52
N THR A 85 11.93 15.60 -0.61
CA THR A 85 12.15 16.43 -1.81
C THR A 85 11.04 17.46 -2.02
N ASN A 86 9.90 17.31 -1.34
CA ASN A 86 8.67 18.09 -1.54
C ASN A 86 8.09 17.96 -2.95
N LYS A 87 8.49 16.95 -3.69
CA LYS A 87 7.99 16.69 -5.05
C LYS A 87 6.74 15.81 -5.02
N PRO A 88 5.82 16.00 -5.96
CA PRO A 88 4.69 15.09 -6.11
C PRO A 88 5.17 13.75 -6.66
N VAL A 89 4.53 12.68 -6.21
CA VAL A 89 4.79 11.33 -6.71
C VAL A 89 3.49 10.70 -7.18
N ASN A 90 3.59 9.85 -8.20
CA ASN A 90 2.48 9.12 -8.78
C ASN A 90 3.06 7.86 -9.44
N PHE A 91 2.94 6.73 -8.76
CA PHE A 91 3.54 5.49 -9.25
C PHE A 91 2.66 4.30 -8.93
N HIS A 92 2.85 3.23 -9.67
CA HIS A 92 2.06 2.01 -9.52
C HIS A 92 2.65 1.09 -8.46
N ALA A 93 1.76 0.39 -7.79
CA ALA A 93 2.12 -0.67 -6.86
C ALA A 93 1.14 -1.83 -6.99
N CYS A 94 1.61 -3.01 -6.65
CA CYS A 94 0.79 -4.21 -6.62
C CYS A 94 1.03 -4.93 -5.31
N ASN A 95 -0.05 -5.25 -4.60
CA ASN A 95 0.01 -5.99 -3.34
C ASN A 95 -0.65 -7.35 -3.51
N PHE A 96 0.07 -8.38 -3.11
CA PHE A 96 -0.47 -9.73 -2.99
C PHE A 96 -0.78 -10.00 -1.52
N VAL A 97 -2.05 -10.24 -1.21
CA VAL A 97 -2.52 -10.40 0.15
C VAL A 97 -3.11 -11.80 0.33
N GLU A 98 -2.56 -12.57 1.27
CA GLU A 98 -3.13 -13.84 1.67
C GLU A 98 -4.14 -13.60 2.78
N LEU A 99 -5.31 -14.25 2.66
CA LEU A 99 -6.43 -14.08 3.59
C LEU A 99 -6.78 -15.40 4.27
N ARG A 100 -7.15 -15.31 5.54
CA ARG A 100 -7.70 -16.41 6.31
C ARG A 100 -8.84 -15.88 7.16
N ASN A 101 -10.02 -16.50 7.03
CA ASN A 101 -11.23 -16.07 7.72
C ASN A 101 -11.52 -14.57 7.51
N GLY A 102 -11.30 -14.09 6.30
CA GLY A 102 -11.56 -12.70 5.93
C GLY A 102 -10.55 -11.69 6.45
N LYS A 103 -9.42 -12.15 6.98
CA LYS A 103 -8.37 -11.27 7.51
C LYS A 103 -7.04 -11.51 6.82
N ALA A 104 -6.31 -10.43 6.57
CA ALA A 104 -4.99 -10.50 5.96
C ALA A 104 -3.99 -11.13 6.94
N ILE A 105 -3.31 -12.20 6.48
CA ILE A 105 -2.29 -12.90 7.27
C ILE A 105 -0.89 -12.71 6.70
N ARG A 106 -0.79 -12.24 5.46
CA ARG A 106 0.49 -11.95 4.80
C ARG A 106 0.23 -10.95 3.68
N MET A 107 1.12 -9.98 3.54
CA MET A 107 1.08 -9.04 2.43
C MET A 107 2.47 -8.87 1.82
N ARG A 108 2.55 -8.92 0.50
CA ARG A 108 3.77 -8.61 -0.24
C ARG A 108 3.47 -7.49 -1.21
N GLY A 109 4.22 -6.40 -1.10
CA GLY A 109 4.07 -5.25 -1.97
C GLY A 109 5.20 -5.13 -2.97
N TYR A 110 4.85 -4.77 -4.19
CA TYR A 110 5.79 -4.51 -5.28
C TYR A 110 5.44 -3.14 -5.85
N ALA A 111 6.44 -2.29 -5.95
CA ALA A 111 6.22 -0.92 -6.43
C ALA A 111 7.14 -0.62 -7.61
N ASP A 112 6.67 0.24 -8.49
CA ASP A 112 7.47 0.78 -9.59
C ASP A 112 8.43 1.84 -9.05
N LYS A 113 9.55 1.38 -8.49
CA LYS A 113 10.56 2.24 -7.89
C LYS A 113 11.32 3.05 -8.93
N ALA A 114 11.47 2.53 -10.14
CA ALA A 114 12.16 3.26 -11.21
C ALA A 114 11.43 4.56 -11.53
N THR A 115 10.10 4.50 -11.69
CA THR A 115 9.27 5.68 -11.90
C THR A 115 9.32 6.62 -10.70
N LEU A 116 9.25 6.08 -9.48
CA LEU A 116 9.34 6.88 -8.26
C LEU A 116 10.65 7.65 -8.18
N PHE A 117 11.78 6.98 -8.41
CA PHE A 117 13.10 7.62 -8.36
C PHE A 117 13.23 8.70 -9.43
N GLU A 118 12.73 8.44 -10.64
CA GLU A 118 12.71 9.42 -11.72
C GLU A 118 11.93 10.68 -11.32
N GLN A 119 10.75 10.50 -10.72
CA GLN A 119 9.94 11.63 -10.27
C GLN A 119 10.61 12.42 -9.15
N LEU A 120 11.37 11.76 -8.29
CA LEU A 120 12.10 12.41 -7.21
C LEU A 120 13.42 13.04 -7.68
N GLY A 121 13.81 12.81 -8.91
CA GLY A 121 15.05 13.36 -9.47
C GLY A 121 16.31 12.69 -8.90
N VAL A 122 16.21 11.43 -8.46
CA VAL A 122 17.34 10.67 -7.95
C VAL A 122 17.76 9.61 -8.96
N VAL A 123 19.04 9.26 -8.92
CA VAL A 123 19.57 8.22 -9.82
C VAL A 123 19.16 6.87 -9.28
N SER A 124 18.52 6.04 -10.13
CA SER A 124 18.19 4.68 -9.75
C SER A 124 19.46 3.83 -9.63
N PRO A 125 19.40 2.70 -8.89
CA PRO A 125 20.52 1.76 -8.85
C PRO A 125 20.99 1.36 -10.25
N GLY A 126 22.27 1.09 -10.40
CA GLY A 126 22.89 0.87 -11.72
C GLY A 126 22.33 -0.28 -12.55
N TRP A 127 21.56 -1.17 -11.95
CA TRP A 127 20.89 -2.26 -12.65
C TRP A 127 19.50 -1.87 -13.20
N ALA A 128 19.01 -0.73 -12.82
CA ALA A 128 17.65 -0.28 -13.15
C ALA A 128 17.63 0.62 -14.38
#